data_2c69dc6f5dd7c72b00ee3918f6cb7c74
#
_entry.id   2c69dc6f5dd7c72b00ee3918f6cb7c74
#
_cell.length_a   1.000
_cell.length_b   1.000
_cell.length_c   1.000
_cell.angle_alpha   90.00
_cell.angle_beta   90.00
_cell.angle_gamma   90.00
#
_symmetry.space_group_name_H-M   'P 1'
#
loop_
_entity.id
_entity.type
_entity.pdbx_description
1 polymer ?
#
loop_
_entity_poly.entity_id
_entity_poly.type
_entity_poly.pdbx_seq_one_letter_code
_entity_poly.pdbx_strand_id
1 'polypeptide(L)'
;MKKIKIILIAAAFLCGANAYAQQDWNASFGYASTSFYGEDCSSFLSSHDLRGVYAGVRHEFYFSALAGLTFEPGLLFYYQSARSQTGGSPKYIKMHYLSVPLDVKYTFGVSGGTTGAFFTGPVLNVGVLGNLYESDKFVTNQDLLDPMHQLTRVNLQWGFGLAFTVADAVQVRASYSLGISRLIPERELHNNVLSVGVGLLF
;
A
#
# COMPACT_ATOMS: atom_id res chain seq x y z
N MET A 1 8.50 -21.22 -9.86
CA MET A 1 7.24 -21.55 -10.55
C MET A 1 6.11 -22.06 -9.64
N LYS A 2 6.36 -22.86 -8.57
CA LYS A 2 5.29 -23.33 -7.65
C LYS A 2 4.62 -22.21 -6.85
N LYS A 3 5.35 -21.16 -6.43
CA LYS A 3 4.84 -20.05 -5.62
C LYS A 3 3.86 -19.12 -6.39
N ILE A 4 4.07 -18.95 -7.70
CA ILE A 4 3.17 -18.15 -8.56
C ILE A 4 1.81 -18.83 -8.75
N LYS A 5 1.79 -20.17 -8.83
CA LYS A 5 0.55 -20.93 -8.94
C LYS A 5 -0.35 -20.81 -7.70
N ILE A 6 0.25 -20.71 -6.51
CA ILE A 6 -0.50 -20.56 -5.25
C ILE A 6 -1.17 -19.18 -5.18
N ILE A 7 -0.48 -18.12 -5.63
CA ILE A 7 -1.03 -16.76 -5.69
C ILE A 7 -2.19 -16.68 -6.71
N LEU A 8 -2.04 -17.31 -7.87
CA LEU A 8 -3.10 -17.36 -8.89
C LEU A 8 -4.31 -18.18 -8.43
N ILE A 9 -4.12 -19.27 -7.69
CA ILE A 9 -5.20 -20.07 -7.13
C ILE A 9 -5.92 -19.29 -6.01
N ALA A 10 -5.20 -18.58 -5.15
CA ALA A 10 -5.81 -17.72 -4.14
C ALA A 10 -6.61 -16.58 -4.76
N ALA A 11 -6.10 -15.93 -5.83
CA ALA A 11 -6.84 -14.92 -6.59
C ALA A 11 -8.08 -15.49 -7.28
N ALA A 12 -8.01 -16.70 -7.86
CA ALA A 12 -9.16 -17.37 -8.50
C ALA A 12 -10.21 -17.80 -7.47
N PHE A 13 -9.84 -18.21 -6.26
CA PHE A 13 -10.79 -18.51 -5.19
C PHE A 13 -11.51 -17.27 -4.67
N LEU A 14 -10.83 -16.11 -4.65
CA LEU A 14 -11.43 -14.83 -4.29
C LEU A 14 -12.40 -14.30 -5.36
N CYS A 15 -12.19 -14.63 -6.64
CA CYS A 15 -13.08 -14.24 -7.72
C CYS A 15 -14.30 -15.16 -7.89
N GLY A 16 -14.30 -16.38 -7.29
CA GLY A 16 -15.33 -17.41 -7.51
C GLY A 16 -16.48 -17.43 -6.51
N ALA A 17 -16.44 -16.64 -5.45
CA ALA A 17 -17.47 -16.65 -4.41
C ALA A 17 -18.33 -15.38 -4.50
N ASN A 18 -19.56 -15.56 -4.97
CA ASN A 18 -20.72 -14.68 -4.87
C ASN A 18 -20.96 -13.65 -6.00
N ALA A 19 -21.63 -14.15 -7.03
CA ALA A 19 -22.44 -13.34 -7.94
C ALA A 19 -23.86 -13.10 -7.36
N TYR A 20 -23.99 -12.60 -6.13
CA TYR A 20 -25.28 -12.19 -5.57
C TYR A 20 -25.18 -10.86 -4.85
N ALA A 21 -25.56 -9.82 -5.59
CA ALA A 21 -26.37 -8.67 -5.13
C ALA A 21 -25.87 -7.75 -4.00
N GLN A 22 -24.58 -7.65 -3.72
CA GLN A 22 -24.01 -6.52 -3.01
C GLN A 22 -22.60 -6.32 -3.55
N GLN A 23 -22.26 -5.08 -3.97
CA GLN A 23 -20.95 -4.77 -4.52
C GLN A 23 -19.95 -4.63 -3.36
N ASP A 24 -19.56 -5.78 -2.79
CA ASP A 24 -18.73 -5.83 -1.59
C ASP A 24 -17.22 -5.83 -1.89
N TRP A 25 -16.87 -6.06 -3.15
CA TRP A 25 -15.49 -6.09 -3.60
C TRP A 25 -15.09 -4.83 -4.34
N ASN A 26 -13.88 -4.36 -4.05
CA ASN A 26 -13.25 -3.23 -4.71
C ASN A 26 -11.89 -3.65 -5.26
N ALA A 27 -11.75 -3.69 -6.57
CA ALA A 27 -10.46 -3.84 -7.23
C ALA A 27 -9.90 -2.45 -7.56
N SER A 28 -8.74 -2.10 -7.02
CA SER A 28 -8.20 -0.75 -7.14
C SER A 28 -6.76 -0.75 -7.62
N PHE A 29 -6.40 0.33 -8.31
CA PHE A 29 -5.03 0.64 -8.71
C PHE A 29 -4.79 2.14 -8.55
N GLY A 30 -3.53 2.53 -8.38
CA GLY A 30 -3.21 3.92 -8.20
C GLY A 30 -1.73 4.21 -8.07
N TYR A 31 -1.44 5.45 -7.76
CA TYR A 31 -0.12 5.98 -7.50
C TYR A 31 0.14 6.06 -5.99
N ALA A 32 1.38 5.80 -5.59
CA ALA A 32 1.83 5.94 -4.22
C ALA A 32 3.19 6.62 -4.13
N SER A 33 3.33 7.46 -3.11
CA SER A 33 4.58 8.13 -2.74
C SER A 33 4.89 7.85 -1.28
N THR A 34 6.08 7.32 -1.00
CA THR A 34 6.56 7.04 0.35
C THR A 34 7.66 8.03 0.70
N SER A 35 7.48 8.76 1.78
CA SER A 35 8.48 9.64 2.39
C SER A 35 9.00 9.02 3.69
N PHE A 36 10.26 9.31 4.01
CA PHE A 36 10.90 8.83 5.23
C PHE A 36 11.14 10.00 6.20
N TYR A 37 11.02 9.74 7.50
CA TYR A 37 11.25 10.73 8.54
C TYR A 37 11.85 10.09 9.79
N GLY A 38 12.54 10.90 10.61
CA GLY A 38 13.19 10.49 11.86
C GLY A 38 14.53 11.22 12.05
N GLU A 39 15.13 11.08 13.24
CA GLU A 39 16.38 11.76 13.57
C GLU A 39 17.58 11.28 12.76
N ASP A 40 17.57 10.04 12.31
CA ASP A 40 18.62 9.42 11.49
C ASP A 40 18.40 9.57 9.98
N CYS A 41 17.59 10.53 9.58
CA CYS A 41 17.24 10.78 8.18
C CYS A 41 18.40 11.32 7.30
N SER A 42 19.62 11.42 7.79
CA SER A 42 20.80 11.84 7.00
C SER A 42 21.31 10.81 6.01
N SER A 43 20.74 9.61 6.02
CA SER A 43 21.08 8.53 5.11
C SER A 43 20.38 8.67 3.76
N PHE A 44 20.84 7.91 2.77
CA PHE A 44 20.38 7.87 1.37
C PHE A 44 18.84 7.81 1.19
N LEU A 45 18.10 7.16 2.10
CA LEU A 45 16.64 7.02 2.03
C LEU A 45 15.90 8.33 2.37
N SER A 46 16.45 9.19 3.17
CA SER A 46 15.76 10.38 3.68
C SER A 46 15.66 11.54 2.70
N SER A 47 16.52 11.57 1.70
CA SER A 47 16.53 12.67 0.72
C SER A 47 15.68 12.42 -0.51
N HIS A 48 15.07 11.22 -0.64
CA HIS A 48 14.34 10.84 -1.84
C HIS A 48 13.09 10.03 -1.52
N ASP A 49 11.93 10.55 -1.92
CA ASP A 49 10.67 9.82 -1.88
C ASP A 49 10.70 8.63 -2.82
N LEU A 50 10.24 7.48 -2.33
CA LEU A 50 9.93 6.35 -3.19
C LEU A 50 8.59 6.59 -3.88
N ARG A 51 8.57 6.52 -5.19
CA ARG A 51 7.37 6.74 -5.99
C ARG A 51 7.05 5.52 -6.82
N GLY A 52 5.77 5.24 -6.99
CA GLY A 52 5.37 4.08 -7.77
C GLY A 52 3.88 3.88 -7.86
N VAL A 53 3.50 2.65 -8.08
CA VAL A 53 2.11 2.26 -8.29
C VAL A 53 1.71 1.16 -7.32
N TYR A 54 0.42 1.06 -7.09
CA TYR A 54 -0.16 -0.06 -6.36
C TYR A 54 -1.37 -0.63 -7.10
N ALA A 55 -1.66 -1.90 -6.84
CA ALA A 55 -2.89 -2.55 -7.26
C ALA A 55 -3.31 -3.58 -6.22
N GLY A 56 -4.60 -3.84 -6.10
CA GLY A 56 -5.10 -4.84 -5.19
C GLY A 56 -6.61 -4.82 -5.03
N VAL A 57 -7.07 -5.57 -4.04
CA VAL A 57 -8.49 -5.76 -3.76
C VAL A 57 -8.80 -5.45 -2.30
N ARG A 58 -10.03 -5.02 -2.05
CA ARG A 58 -10.62 -4.83 -0.73
C ARG A 58 -11.98 -5.46 -0.70
N HIS A 59 -12.45 -5.82 0.49
CA HIS A 59 -13.79 -6.36 0.71
C HIS A 59 -14.47 -5.59 1.83
N GLU A 60 -15.75 -5.27 1.67
CA GLU A 60 -16.54 -4.55 2.66
C GLU A 60 -17.40 -5.53 3.48
N PHE A 61 -17.25 -5.48 4.80
CA PHE A 61 -18.10 -6.16 5.77
C PHE A 61 -18.99 -5.15 6.47
N TYR A 62 -20.29 -5.27 6.30
CA TYR A 62 -21.26 -4.33 6.86
C TYR A 62 -21.59 -4.64 8.32
N PHE A 63 -21.62 -3.62 9.16
CA PHE A 63 -22.11 -3.76 10.52
C PHE A 63 -23.62 -3.51 10.56
N SER A 64 -24.40 -4.54 10.83
CA SER A 64 -25.87 -4.46 10.89
C SER A 64 -26.42 -3.47 11.93
N ALA A 65 -25.64 -3.18 12.97
CA ALA A 65 -26.04 -2.28 14.05
C ALA A 65 -25.82 -0.79 13.75
N LEU A 66 -24.98 -0.44 12.78
CA LEU A 66 -24.58 0.94 12.49
C LEU A 66 -24.63 1.19 11.00
N ALA A 67 -25.68 1.87 10.54
CA ALA A 67 -25.85 2.21 9.14
C ALA A 67 -24.67 3.06 8.63
N GLY A 68 -24.11 2.68 7.50
CA GLY A 68 -22.97 3.36 6.85
C GLY A 68 -21.59 2.99 7.39
N LEU A 69 -21.51 2.21 8.48
CA LEU A 69 -20.23 1.74 9.00
C LEU A 69 -19.88 0.36 8.43
N THR A 70 -18.67 0.24 7.89
CA THR A 70 -18.15 -1.02 7.32
C THR A 70 -16.73 -1.28 7.81
N PHE A 71 -16.34 -2.56 7.85
CA PHE A 71 -14.96 -2.98 8.01
C PHE A 71 -14.45 -3.40 6.63
N GLU A 72 -13.35 -2.80 6.18
CA GLU A 72 -12.82 -2.95 4.83
C GLU A 72 -11.37 -3.46 4.88
N PRO A 73 -11.14 -4.77 5.08
CA PRO A 73 -9.82 -5.36 4.90
C PRO A 73 -9.44 -5.39 3.42
N GLY A 74 -8.14 -5.27 3.16
CA GLY A 74 -7.63 -5.30 1.80
C GLY A 74 -6.30 -6.04 1.67
N LEU A 75 -5.95 -6.35 0.44
CA LEU A 75 -4.64 -6.85 0.05
C LEU A 75 -4.16 -6.08 -1.17
N LEU A 76 -3.10 -5.30 -1.00
CA LEU A 76 -2.54 -4.42 -2.02
C LEU A 76 -1.07 -4.78 -2.26
N PHE A 77 -0.68 -4.78 -3.52
CA PHE A 77 0.71 -4.91 -3.91
C PHE A 77 1.24 -3.56 -4.38
N TYR A 78 2.40 -3.16 -3.83
CA TYR A 78 3.07 -1.91 -4.17
C TYR A 78 4.37 -2.20 -4.89
N TYR A 79 4.61 -1.44 -5.96
CA TYR A 79 5.89 -1.30 -6.63
C TYR A 79 6.33 0.14 -6.56
N GLN A 80 7.45 0.41 -5.91
CA GLN A 80 7.98 1.76 -5.77
C GLN A 80 9.47 1.82 -6.07
N SER A 81 9.92 2.95 -6.57
CA SER A 81 11.34 3.19 -6.87
C SER A 81 11.75 4.62 -6.54
N ALA A 82 13.02 4.79 -6.22
CA ALA A 82 13.68 6.09 -6.11
C ALA A 82 15.00 6.07 -6.86
N ARG A 83 15.38 7.25 -7.33
CA ARG A 83 16.69 7.48 -7.96
C ARG A 83 17.43 8.55 -7.16
N SER A 84 18.66 8.26 -6.78
CA SER A 84 19.58 9.23 -6.19
C SER A 84 20.78 9.45 -7.10
N GLN A 85 21.31 10.67 -7.09
CA GLN A 85 22.53 11.04 -7.84
C GLN A 85 23.63 11.52 -6.89
N THR A 86 23.71 11.01 -5.68
CA THR A 86 24.71 11.42 -4.69
C THR A 86 26.05 10.73 -5.00
N GLY A 87 27.11 11.48 -5.19
CA GLY A 87 28.48 10.96 -5.29
C GLY A 87 28.92 10.44 -6.67
N GLY A 88 28.33 10.93 -7.77
CA GLY A 88 28.84 10.66 -9.13
C GLY A 88 28.30 9.42 -9.82
N SER A 89 27.80 8.43 -9.08
CA SER A 89 27.14 7.24 -9.67
C SER A 89 25.66 7.23 -9.29
N PRO A 90 24.73 7.11 -10.27
CA PRO A 90 23.31 7.05 -9.96
C PRO A 90 22.97 5.74 -9.24
N LYS A 91 22.30 5.86 -8.09
CA LYS A 91 21.77 4.74 -7.31
C LYS A 91 20.26 4.64 -7.51
N TYR A 92 19.76 3.43 -7.71
CA TYR A 92 18.33 3.15 -7.86
C TYR A 92 17.88 2.19 -6.77
N ILE A 93 16.82 2.56 -6.07
CA ILE A 93 16.14 1.65 -5.15
C ILE A 93 14.84 1.19 -5.80
N LYS A 94 14.56 -0.10 -5.71
CA LYS A 94 13.26 -0.68 -6.08
C LYS A 94 12.76 -1.48 -4.89
N MET A 95 11.53 -1.20 -4.49
CA MET A 95 10.86 -1.88 -3.39
C MET A 95 9.52 -2.47 -3.84
N HIS A 96 9.30 -3.70 -3.45
CA HIS A 96 8.03 -4.40 -3.63
C HIS A 96 7.53 -4.82 -2.25
N TYR A 97 6.31 -4.49 -1.92
CA TYR A 97 5.71 -4.91 -0.66
C TYR A 97 4.22 -5.22 -0.80
N LEU A 98 3.76 -6.10 0.06
CA LEU A 98 2.35 -6.38 0.27
C LEU A 98 1.87 -5.52 1.42
N SER A 99 0.71 -4.91 1.25
CA SER A 99 0.05 -4.09 2.25
C SER A 99 -1.32 -4.67 2.56
N VAL A 100 -1.59 -4.85 3.84
CA VAL A 100 -2.87 -5.33 4.37
C VAL A 100 -3.48 -4.19 5.20
N PRO A 101 -4.26 -3.28 4.60
CA PRO A 101 -5.06 -2.33 5.34
C PRO A 101 -6.23 -3.05 6.03
N LEU A 102 -6.57 -2.62 7.25
CA LEU A 102 -7.71 -3.06 8.03
C LEU A 102 -8.54 -1.83 8.39
N ASP A 103 -9.22 -1.28 7.40
CA ASP A 103 -9.88 0.00 7.51
C ASP A 103 -11.28 -0.16 8.14
N VAL A 104 -11.63 0.75 9.03
CA VAL A 104 -13.01 1.03 9.40
C VAL A 104 -13.45 2.22 8.55
N LYS A 105 -14.52 2.03 7.77
CA LYS A 105 -15.02 3.00 6.81
C LYS A 105 -16.43 3.43 7.17
N TYR A 106 -16.67 4.74 7.14
CA TYR A 106 -18.00 5.31 7.29
C TYR A 106 -18.41 5.98 5.99
N THR A 107 -19.52 5.51 5.41
CA THR A 107 -20.07 5.98 4.14
C THR A 107 -21.28 6.88 4.39
N PHE A 108 -21.33 8.00 3.68
CA PHE A 108 -22.42 8.95 3.71
C PHE A 108 -22.87 9.34 2.29
N GLY A 109 -24.16 9.57 2.13
CA GLY A 109 -24.70 10.05 0.85
C GLY A 109 -24.28 11.48 0.58
N VAL A 110 -23.87 11.78 -0.66
CA VAL A 110 -23.57 13.15 -1.09
C VAL A 110 -24.74 13.72 -1.87
N SER A 111 -25.01 13.24 -3.06
CA SER A 111 -26.19 13.58 -3.91
C SER A 111 -26.07 12.84 -5.24
N GLY A 112 -27.20 12.60 -5.92
CA GLY A 112 -27.22 12.14 -7.32
C GLY A 112 -26.52 10.79 -7.57
N GLY A 113 -26.67 9.82 -6.65
CA GLY A 113 -26.01 8.51 -6.80
C GLY A 113 -24.51 8.52 -6.51
N THR A 114 -24.04 9.56 -5.83
CA THR A 114 -22.63 9.66 -5.37
C THR A 114 -22.60 9.50 -3.85
N THR A 115 -21.67 8.67 -3.38
CA THR A 115 -21.39 8.51 -1.95
C THR A 115 -19.98 8.97 -1.61
N GLY A 116 -19.85 9.59 -0.45
CA GLY A 116 -18.57 9.91 0.16
C GLY A 116 -18.27 8.92 1.29
N ALA A 117 -17.02 8.68 1.57
CA ALA A 117 -16.62 7.91 2.73
C ALA A 117 -15.30 8.44 3.30
N PHE A 118 -15.17 8.35 4.61
CA PHE A 118 -13.87 8.44 5.26
C PHE A 118 -13.54 7.10 5.92
N PHE A 119 -12.26 6.79 6.00
CA PHE A 119 -11.80 5.53 6.56
C PHE A 119 -10.51 5.74 7.35
N THR A 120 -10.30 4.87 8.31
CA THR A 120 -9.08 4.84 9.12
C THR A 120 -8.85 3.43 9.65
N GLY A 121 -7.59 3.07 9.84
CA GLY A 121 -7.24 1.78 10.40
C GLY A 121 -5.75 1.46 10.35
N PRO A 122 -5.34 0.38 11.01
CA PRO A 122 -3.98 -0.10 10.94
C PRO A 122 -3.68 -0.70 9.56
N VAL A 123 -2.46 -0.50 9.10
CA VAL A 123 -1.94 -1.01 7.82
C VAL A 123 -0.69 -1.82 8.09
N LEU A 124 -0.72 -3.10 7.80
CA LEU A 124 0.43 -3.99 7.91
C LEU A 124 1.12 -4.09 6.55
N ASN A 125 2.39 -3.71 6.47
CA ASN A 125 3.18 -3.83 5.26
C ASN A 125 4.24 -4.92 5.42
N VAL A 126 4.38 -5.77 4.40
CA VAL A 126 5.37 -6.84 4.36
C VAL A 126 6.24 -6.67 3.13
N GLY A 127 7.52 -6.38 3.33
CA GLY A 127 8.52 -6.28 2.27
C GLY A 127 8.74 -7.63 1.60
N VAL A 128 8.54 -7.69 0.29
CA VAL A 128 8.73 -8.90 -0.53
C VAL A 128 10.11 -8.89 -1.16
N LEU A 129 10.47 -7.78 -1.81
CA LEU A 129 11.76 -7.59 -2.46
C LEU A 129 12.19 -6.13 -2.28
N GLY A 130 13.46 -5.93 -1.97
CA GLY A 130 14.07 -4.60 -1.89
C GLY A 130 15.46 -4.65 -2.50
N ASN A 131 15.66 -4.00 -3.63
CA ASN A 131 16.92 -4.05 -4.37
C ASN A 131 17.53 -2.66 -4.50
N LEU A 132 18.82 -2.57 -4.21
CA LEU A 132 19.65 -1.41 -4.48
C LEU A 132 20.53 -1.70 -5.68
N TYR A 133 20.45 -0.85 -6.71
CA TYR A 133 21.29 -0.92 -7.92
C TYR A 133 22.20 0.30 -7.94
N GLU A 134 23.49 0.07 -8.18
CA GLU A 134 24.46 1.13 -8.43
C GLU A 134 24.83 1.09 -9.92
N SER A 135 24.62 2.20 -10.63
CA SER A 135 24.89 2.29 -12.05
C SER A 135 26.38 2.55 -12.29
N ASP A 136 27.10 1.59 -12.80
CA ASP A 136 28.09 1.62 -13.87
C ASP A 136 28.73 0.26 -14.14
N LYS A 137 28.42 -0.73 -13.36
CA LYS A 137 28.76 -2.14 -13.63
C LYS A 137 27.66 -2.98 -13.01
N PHE A 138 27.29 -4.05 -13.68
CA PHE A 138 26.38 -5.11 -13.24
C PHE A 138 26.78 -5.76 -11.88
N VAL A 139 27.04 -4.96 -10.85
CA VAL A 139 27.55 -5.44 -9.57
C VAL A 139 26.71 -4.89 -8.44
N THR A 140 26.19 -5.85 -7.72
CA THR A 140 25.55 -5.85 -6.42
C THR A 140 24.06 -5.51 -6.41
N ASN A 141 23.29 -6.53 -6.74
CA ASN A 141 21.93 -6.71 -6.29
C ASN A 141 21.98 -6.91 -4.76
N GLN A 142 22.05 -5.82 -3.98
CA GLN A 142 21.99 -5.92 -2.53
C GLN A 142 20.51 -5.99 -2.15
N ASP A 143 20.10 -7.11 -1.59
CA ASP A 143 18.76 -7.24 -1.00
C ASP A 143 18.73 -6.40 0.29
N LEU A 144 18.05 -5.27 0.23
CA LEU A 144 17.86 -4.36 1.38
C LEU A 144 17.07 -5.01 2.53
N LEU A 145 16.37 -6.10 2.24
CA LEU A 145 15.58 -6.87 3.21
C LEU A 145 16.35 -8.06 3.80
N ASP A 146 17.63 -8.24 3.44
CA ASP A 146 18.51 -9.20 4.08
C ASP A 146 18.78 -8.75 5.53
N PRO A 147 18.82 -9.66 6.52
CA PRO A 147 19.18 -9.34 7.90
C PRO A 147 20.50 -8.58 8.07
N MET A 148 21.42 -8.70 7.13
CA MET A 148 22.68 -7.94 7.11
C MET A 148 22.49 -6.45 6.76
N HIS A 149 21.37 -6.05 6.12
CA HIS A 149 21.10 -4.66 5.71
C HIS A 149 20.10 -3.94 6.60
N GLN A 150 19.66 -4.56 7.70
CA GLN A 150 18.92 -3.99 8.83
C GLN A 150 17.52 -3.41 8.53
N LEU A 151 16.96 -3.54 7.32
CA LEU A 151 15.58 -3.13 7.08
C LEU A 151 14.59 -4.18 7.58
N THR A 152 13.67 -3.77 8.43
CA THR A 152 12.60 -4.64 8.92
C THR A 152 11.65 -4.99 7.78
N ARG A 153 11.41 -6.30 7.57
CA ARG A 153 10.46 -6.78 6.54
C ARG A 153 9.01 -6.42 6.84
N VAL A 154 8.68 -6.26 8.11
CA VAL A 154 7.32 -5.99 8.57
C VAL A 154 7.26 -4.57 9.14
N ASN A 155 6.34 -3.78 8.63
CA ASN A 155 6.13 -2.41 9.06
C ASN A 155 4.65 -2.16 9.36
N LEU A 156 4.37 -1.54 10.49
CA LEU A 156 3.03 -1.15 10.92
C LEU A 156 2.85 0.36 10.72
N GLN A 157 1.74 0.73 10.08
CA GLN A 157 1.33 2.11 9.86
C GLN A 157 -0.10 2.32 10.35
N TRP A 158 -0.52 3.55 10.49
CA TRP A 158 -1.90 3.95 10.68
C TRP A 158 -2.37 4.76 9.49
N GLY A 159 -3.36 4.25 8.77
CA GLY A 159 -3.94 4.86 7.59
C GLY A 159 -5.19 5.67 7.91
N PHE A 160 -5.42 6.73 7.13
CA PHE A 160 -6.68 7.45 7.06
C PHE A 160 -6.86 8.03 5.65
N GLY A 161 -8.10 8.24 5.25
CA GLY A 161 -8.35 8.76 3.91
C GLY A 161 -9.82 9.00 3.61
N LEU A 162 -10.02 9.39 2.37
CA LEU A 162 -11.33 9.70 1.79
C LEU A 162 -11.54 8.86 0.54
N ALA A 163 -12.79 8.49 0.32
CA ALA A 163 -13.22 7.83 -0.91
C ALA A 163 -14.51 8.48 -1.42
N PHE A 164 -14.64 8.57 -2.74
CA PHE A 164 -15.83 9.04 -3.42
C PHE A 164 -16.23 7.98 -4.45
N THR A 165 -17.45 7.49 -4.33
CA THR A 165 -18.02 6.50 -5.25
C THR A 165 -19.08 7.14 -6.11
N VAL A 166 -18.98 6.92 -7.41
CA VAL A 166 -19.90 7.47 -8.43
C VAL A 166 -20.59 6.30 -9.12
N ALA A 167 -21.89 6.43 -9.27
CA ALA A 167 -22.77 5.45 -9.92
C ALA A 167 -22.61 4.03 -9.31
N ASP A 168 -22.30 3.94 -8.02
CA ASP A 168 -22.08 2.72 -7.25
C ASP A 168 -21.02 1.75 -7.85
N ALA A 169 -20.28 2.17 -8.85
CA ALA A 169 -19.34 1.34 -9.59
C ALA A 169 -17.89 1.83 -9.54
N VAL A 170 -17.66 3.12 -9.60
CA VAL A 170 -16.31 3.70 -9.68
C VAL A 170 -16.00 4.48 -8.42
N GLN A 171 -14.92 4.11 -7.74
CA GLN A 171 -14.46 4.78 -6.53
C GLN A 171 -13.12 5.47 -6.78
N VAL A 172 -13.03 6.75 -6.44
CA VAL A 172 -11.75 7.47 -6.31
C VAL A 172 -11.37 7.50 -4.84
N ARG A 173 -10.14 7.12 -4.51
CA ARG A 173 -9.66 6.98 -3.14
C ARG A 173 -8.33 7.71 -2.95
N ALA A 174 -8.22 8.49 -1.90
CA ALA A 174 -6.98 9.09 -1.44
C ALA A 174 -6.73 8.69 0.01
N SER A 175 -5.51 8.25 0.33
CA SER A 175 -5.12 7.87 1.69
C SER A 175 -3.72 8.34 2.05
N TYR A 176 -3.54 8.57 3.33
CA TYR A 176 -2.27 8.87 3.95
C TYR A 176 -2.04 7.92 5.12
N SER A 177 -0.90 7.24 5.14
CA SER A 177 -0.52 6.30 6.20
C SER A 177 0.71 6.80 6.93
N LEU A 178 0.63 6.87 8.25
CA LEU A 178 1.71 7.27 9.15
C LEU A 178 2.44 6.02 9.65
N GLY A 179 3.76 5.98 9.52
CA GLY A 179 4.58 4.91 10.06
C GLY A 179 4.62 4.90 11.58
N ILE A 180 4.17 3.82 12.20
CA ILE A 180 4.21 3.63 13.64
C ILE A 180 5.47 2.86 14.02
N SER A 181 5.78 1.79 13.30
CA SER A 181 6.95 0.97 13.57
C SER A 181 8.21 1.56 12.96
N ARG A 182 9.35 1.23 13.55
CA ARG A 182 10.66 1.60 13.00
C ARG A 182 11.01 0.68 11.83
N LEU A 183 11.57 1.27 10.77
CA LEU A 183 12.09 0.51 9.62
C LEU A 183 13.44 -0.13 9.91
N ILE A 184 14.22 0.49 10.80
CA ILE A 184 15.50 -0.03 11.28
C ILE A 184 15.41 -0.14 12.80
N PRO A 185 15.62 -1.32 13.41
CA PRO A 185 15.42 -1.52 14.85
C PRO A 185 16.26 -0.58 15.72
N GLU A 186 17.47 -0.27 15.28
CA GLU A 186 18.44 0.54 16.03
C GLU A 186 18.36 2.05 15.72
N ARG A 187 17.49 2.46 14.79
CA ARG A 187 17.38 3.87 14.34
C ARG A 187 15.93 4.33 14.34
N GLU A 188 15.73 5.59 14.65
CA GLU A 188 14.41 6.22 14.55
C GLU A 188 14.11 6.63 13.11
N LEU A 189 13.86 5.63 12.26
CA LEU A 189 13.43 5.82 10.87
C LEU A 189 12.04 5.27 10.68
N HIS A 190 11.13 6.12 10.24
CA HIS A 190 9.75 5.80 9.92
C HIS A 190 9.43 6.18 8.48
N ASN A 191 8.34 5.64 7.94
CA ASN A 191 7.88 5.99 6.60
C ASN A 191 6.40 6.36 6.58
N ASN A 192 6.07 7.39 5.83
CA ASN A 192 4.70 7.77 5.51
C ASN A 192 4.40 7.45 4.06
N VAL A 193 3.16 7.04 3.79
CA VAL A 193 2.72 6.70 2.43
C VAL A 193 1.50 7.52 2.07
N LEU A 194 1.62 8.34 1.01
CA LEU A 194 0.51 8.98 0.35
C LEU A 194 0.10 8.12 -0.84
N SER A 195 -1.17 7.78 -0.97
CA SER A 195 -1.67 7.05 -2.13
C SER A 195 -2.97 7.67 -2.68
N VAL A 196 -3.08 7.67 -4.01
CA VAL A 196 -4.27 8.10 -4.73
C VAL A 196 -4.54 7.08 -5.84
N GLY A 197 -5.79 6.67 -5.98
CA GLY A 197 -6.15 5.67 -6.97
C GLY A 197 -7.62 5.63 -7.30
N VAL A 198 -7.94 4.73 -8.22
CA VAL A 198 -9.28 4.46 -8.70
C VAL A 198 -9.58 2.98 -8.46
N GLY A 199 -10.79 2.68 -8.05
CA GLY A 199 -11.30 1.33 -7.84
C GLY A 199 -12.59 1.09 -8.61
N LEU A 200 -12.82 -0.18 -8.91
CA LEU A 200 -14.07 -0.69 -9.45
C LEU A 200 -14.73 -1.54 -8.37
N LEU A 201 -16.00 -1.25 -8.09
CA LEU A 201 -16.85 -1.99 -7.17
C LEU A 201 -17.61 -3.06 -7.97
N PHE A 202 -17.69 -4.27 -7.44
CA PHE A 202 -18.42 -5.38 -8.08
C PHE A 202 -18.83 -6.44 -7.06
#